data_a33eeddaeae7c40e3ca6df5c5c8abeec
#
_entry.id   a33eeddaeae7c40e3ca6df5c5c8abeec
#
_cell.length_a   1.000
_cell.length_b   1.000
_cell.length_c   1.000
_cell.angle_alpha   90.00
_cell.angle_beta   90.00
_cell.angle_gamma   90.00
#
_symmetry.space_group_name_H-M   'P 1'
#
loop_
_entity.id
_entity.type
_entity.pdbx_description
1 polymer ?
#
loop_
_entity_poly.entity_id
_entity_poly.type
_entity_poly.pdbx_seq_one_letter_code
_entity_poly.pdbx_strand_id
1 'polypeptide(L)'
;NRGLKIDDGYSSRIMDDVKAAVGEASKVFVPGFNVRSSKAVEQLYRMNGYTDDKFARTDAGAFSFTEKWLATNSIGNSILAVRRLEKARDSFITPLIDTQNINGRVHPILNQSKSDDYGVAGVRFSCSEPNLQAFPKRNIEVGRVVRKLVVPDEGFVIEEADAKQQEPRLFTHYSGDPALIEGYRNGTMDIHDRASELLNLDRDTAKRMAMGMLTMMSPPTLAGHMQWPLEQARAAHRMFLTDAFPHIKVFQDDAVRVFKRRGYVRTLLGRRAYCDNPQFAYRAVSRIIQNVGGEHLKICLLRACQYEDAYPNDLQVLLTIHDSLLWQRNPNHDVMDLIRSVEGVAQELGLIVPIPFDVGSGSDWARASYGFKLDRYED
;
A
#
# COMPACT_ATOMS: atom_id res chain seq x y z
N ASN A 1 -5.54 1.17 25.10
CA ASN A 1 -4.98 0.32 24.06
C ASN A 1 -5.77 -1.01 24.00
N ARG A 2 -6.83 -1.03 23.17
CA ARG A 2 -7.76 -2.18 23.07
C ARG A 2 -7.13 -3.37 22.34
N GLY A 3 -6.29 -3.12 21.34
CA GLY A 3 -5.76 -4.14 20.44
C GLY A 3 -6.80 -4.69 19.46
N LEU A 4 -6.32 -5.46 18.49
CA LEU A 4 -7.15 -6.16 17.49
C LEU A 4 -7.38 -7.60 17.96
N LYS A 5 -8.62 -8.03 17.97
CA LYS A 5 -9.00 -9.41 18.35
C LYS A 5 -8.64 -10.38 17.22
N ILE A 6 -8.07 -11.51 17.59
CA ILE A 6 -7.67 -12.59 16.68
C ILE A 6 -8.63 -13.76 16.84
N ASP A 7 -9.06 -14.36 15.74
CA ASP A 7 -9.91 -15.55 15.73
C ASP A 7 -9.11 -16.81 16.08
N ASP A 8 -9.27 -17.33 17.28
CA ASP A 8 -8.55 -18.52 17.77
C ASP A 8 -8.87 -19.77 16.96
N GLY A 9 -10.14 -19.96 16.56
CA GLY A 9 -10.56 -21.13 15.79
C GLY A 9 -9.99 -21.12 14.37
N TYR A 10 -9.99 -19.98 13.72
CA TYR A 10 -9.36 -19.82 12.41
C TYR A 10 -7.83 -19.87 12.49
N SER A 11 -7.25 -19.31 13.55
CA SER A 11 -5.80 -19.31 13.79
C SER A 11 -5.21 -20.71 13.80
N SER A 12 -5.85 -21.64 14.53
CA SER A 12 -5.39 -23.03 14.62
C SER A 12 -5.41 -23.72 13.25
N ARG A 13 -6.52 -23.58 12.51
CA ARG A 13 -6.67 -24.19 11.19
C ARG A 13 -5.68 -23.63 10.18
N ILE A 14 -5.57 -22.31 10.07
CA ILE A 14 -4.73 -21.66 9.04
C ILE A 14 -3.24 -21.95 9.24
N MET A 15 -2.78 -22.10 10.48
CA MET A 15 -1.39 -22.45 10.76
C MET A 15 -1.06 -23.85 10.23
N ASP A 16 -1.97 -24.82 10.42
CA ASP A 16 -1.78 -26.18 9.92
C ASP A 16 -1.89 -26.24 8.40
N ASP A 17 -2.85 -25.53 7.81
CA ASP A 17 -3.02 -25.42 6.35
C ASP A 17 -1.77 -24.83 5.68
N VAL A 18 -1.22 -23.76 6.24
CA VAL A 18 -0.02 -23.12 5.68
C VAL A 18 1.23 -23.99 5.86
N LYS A 19 1.38 -24.69 7.00
CA LYS A 19 2.46 -25.67 7.18
C LYS A 19 2.35 -26.80 6.16
N ALA A 20 1.17 -27.33 5.95
CA ALA A 20 0.91 -28.37 4.95
C ALA A 20 1.22 -27.87 3.53
N ALA A 21 0.76 -26.65 3.17
CA ALA A 21 1.03 -26.04 1.86
C ALA A 21 2.53 -25.78 1.63
N VAL A 22 3.28 -25.32 2.63
CA VAL A 22 4.75 -25.19 2.56
C VAL A 22 5.40 -26.55 2.35
N GLY A 23 4.97 -27.58 3.09
CA GLY A 23 5.45 -28.93 2.97
C GLY A 23 5.22 -29.49 1.57
N GLU A 24 4.01 -29.33 1.03
CA GLU A 24 3.65 -29.80 -0.32
C GLU A 24 4.47 -29.07 -1.41
N ALA A 25 4.52 -27.75 -1.36
CA ALA A 25 5.30 -26.95 -2.31
C ALA A 25 6.81 -27.24 -2.24
N SER A 26 7.31 -27.69 -1.09
CA SER A 26 8.72 -28.04 -0.89
C SER A 26 9.10 -29.44 -1.39
N LYS A 27 8.14 -30.30 -1.71
CA LYS A 27 8.41 -31.69 -2.20
C LYS A 27 9.19 -31.74 -3.52
N VAL A 28 9.16 -30.65 -4.29
CA VAL A 28 9.94 -30.54 -5.54
C VAL A 28 11.45 -30.37 -5.31
N PHE A 29 11.85 -30.12 -4.06
CA PHE A 29 13.25 -29.97 -3.65
C PHE A 29 13.70 -31.14 -2.78
N VAL A 30 15.03 -31.29 -2.68
CA VAL A 30 15.60 -32.26 -1.73
C VAL A 30 15.26 -31.88 -0.29
N PRO A 31 15.07 -32.86 0.62
CA PRO A 31 14.78 -32.57 2.02
C PRO A 31 15.80 -31.61 2.63
N GLY A 32 15.34 -30.60 3.35
CA GLY A 32 16.17 -29.57 3.98
C GLY A 32 16.68 -28.47 3.04
N PHE A 33 16.22 -28.42 1.80
CA PHE A 33 16.59 -27.34 0.88
C PHE A 33 16.07 -25.99 1.38
N ASN A 34 16.99 -25.04 1.55
CA ASN A 34 16.66 -23.70 2.01
C ASN A 34 16.47 -22.76 0.81
N VAL A 35 15.22 -22.49 0.45
CA VAL A 35 14.84 -21.60 -0.67
C VAL A 35 15.29 -20.14 -0.48
N ARG A 36 15.64 -19.72 0.76
CA ARG A 36 16.10 -18.35 1.07
C ARG A 36 17.63 -18.22 0.97
N SER A 37 18.37 -19.33 0.99
CA SER A 37 19.82 -19.32 0.86
C SER A 37 20.25 -19.10 -0.57
N SER A 38 20.87 -17.97 -0.88
CA SER A 38 21.42 -17.70 -2.22
C SER A 38 22.40 -18.78 -2.68
N LYS A 39 23.20 -19.31 -1.76
CA LYS A 39 24.17 -20.39 -2.05
C LYS A 39 23.46 -21.70 -2.42
N ALA A 40 22.39 -22.08 -1.69
CA ALA A 40 21.64 -23.28 -2.01
C ALA A 40 20.89 -23.14 -3.35
N VAL A 41 20.30 -21.97 -3.60
CA VAL A 41 19.63 -21.66 -4.87
C VAL A 41 20.63 -21.69 -6.03
N GLU A 42 21.81 -21.09 -5.88
CA GLU A 42 22.86 -21.17 -6.89
C GLU A 42 23.24 -22.62 -7.22
N GLN A 43 23.49 -23.44 -6.18
CA GLN A 43 23.82 -24.86 -6.39
C GLN A 43 22.73 -25.60 -7.15
N LEU A 44 21.45 -25.38 -6.82
CA LEU A 44 20.33 -26.00 -7.52
C LEU A 44 20.33 -25.63 -9.02
N TYR A 45 20.55 -24.35 -9.34
CA TYR A 45 20.60 -23.91 -10.74
C TYR A 45 21.82 -24.51 -11.48
N ARG A 46 22.99 -24.58 -10.84
CA ARG A 46 24.19 -25.22 -11.42
C ARG A 46 23.96 -26.70 -11.70
N MET A 47 23.31 -27.43 -10.80
CA MET A 47 22.93 -28.85 -11.00
C MET A 47 21.95 -29.01 -12.19
N ASN A 48 21.21 -27.98 -12.53
CA ASN A 48 20.31 -27.94 -13.69
C ASN A 48 20.94 -27.29 -14.95
N GLY A 49 22.28 -27.20 -15.01
CA GLY A 49 23.02 -26.79 -16.19
C GLY A 49 23.09 -25.27 -16.41
N TYR A 50 22.86 -24.45 -15.37
CA TYR A 50 23.05 -23.01 -15.46
C TYR A 50 24.53 -22.65 -15.28
N THR A 51 25.04 -21.88 -16.22
CA THR A 51 26.40 -21.30 -16.25
C THR A 51 26.36 -19.84 -15.78
N ASP A 52 27.53 -19.29 -15.47
CA ASP A 52 27.69 -17.95 -14.86
C ASP A 52 27.07 -16.83 -15.69
N ASP A 53 27.02 -16.96 -17.00
CA ASP A 53 26.42 -16.01 -17.95
C ASP A 53 24.88 -15.97 -17.88
N LYS A 54 24.26 -17.00 -17.34
CA LYS A 54 22.79 -17.09 -17.20
C LYS A 54 22.26 -16.48 -15.91
N PHE A 55 23.12 -16.17 -14.95
CA PHE A 55 22.72 -15.56 -13.68
C PHE A 55 22.63 -14.04 -13.77
N ALA A 56 21.58 -13.47 -13.22
CA ALA A 56 21.55 -12.04 -12.95
C ALA A 56 22.60 -11.68 -11.87
N ARG A 57 23.16 -10.47 -11.93
CA ARG A 57 24.15 -9.99 -10.96
C ARG A 57 23.66 -8.72 -10.27
N THR A 58 24.10 -8.53 -9.05
CA THR A 58 23.98 -7.25 -8.32
C THR A 58 25.04 -6.28 -8.82
N ASP A 59 24.92 -5.01 -8.49
CA ASP A 59 25.92 -3.97 -8.81
C ASP A 59 27.32 -4.31 -8.22
N ALA A 60 27.36 -5.08 -7.14
CA ALA A 60 28.59 -5.59 -6.53
C ALA A 60 29.13 -6.91 -7.17
N GLY A 61 28.49 -7.38 -8.26
CA GLY A 61 28.92 -8.57 -9.02
C GLY A 61 28.45 -9.92 -8.47
N ALA A 62 27.80 -9.99 -7.32
CA ALA A 62 27.24 -11.23 -6.78
C ALA A 62 26.02 -11.70 -7.57
N PHE A 63 25.75 -13.02 -7.57
CA PHE A 63 24.54 -13.56 -8.19
C PHE A 63 23.28 -13.05 -7.49
N SER A 64 22.26 -12.69 -8.27
CA SER A 64 21.03 -12.07 -7.81
C SER A 64 19.84 -12.98 -8.13
N PHE A 65 19.14 -13.43 -7.08
CA PHE A 65 17.95 -14.28 -7.17
C PHE A 65 16.68 -13.47 -6.81
N THR A 66 16.51 -12.34 -7.51
CA THR A 66 15.31 -11.48 -7.37
C THR A 66 14.06 -12.19 -7.86
N GLU A 67 12.89 -11.78 -7.36
CA GLU A 67 11.60 -12.29 -7.81
C GLU A 67 11.45 -12.19 -9.35
N LYS A 68 11.87 -11.04 -9.93
CA LYS A 68 11.84 -10.81 -11.37
C LYS A 68 12.66 -11.86 -12.15
N TRP A 69 13.86 -12.17 -11.69
CA TRP A 69 14.71 -13.15 -12.35
C TRP A 69 14.20 -14.59 -12.15
N LEU A 70 13.81 -14.93 -10.91
CA LEU A 70 13.26 -16.26 -10.61
C LEU A 70 11.98 -16.56 -11.42
N ALA A 71 11.12 -15.58 -11.62
CA ALA A 71 9.88 -15.74 -12.38
C ALA A 71 10.09 -16.07 -13.87
N THR A 72 11.32 -16.02 -14.39
CA THR A 72 11.60 -16.30 -15.81
C THR A 72 11.69 -17.80 -16.14
N ASN A 73 11.69 -18.68 -15.14
CA ASN A 73 11.87 -20.15 -15.37
C ASN A 73 11.13 -20.98 -14.31
N SER A 74 10.93 -22.26 -14.60
CA SER A 74 10.15 -23.20 -13.78
C SER A 74 10.77 -23.44 -12.38
N ILE A 75 12.10 -23.56 -12.30
CA ILE A 75 12.82 -23.74 -11.02
C ILE A 75 12.56 -22.53 -10.13
N GLY A 76 12.70 -21.32 -10.68
CA GLY A 76 12.45 -20.08 -9.97
C GLY A 76 11.00 -19.93 -9.53
N ASN A 77 10.05 -20.33 -10.35
CA ASN A 77 8.62 -20.32 -9.97
C ASN A 77 8.34 -21.24 -8.77
N SER A 78 8.95 -22.43 -8.71
CA SER A 78 8.84 -23.33 -7.56
C SER A 78 9.46 -22.72 -6.30
N ILE A 79 10.64 -22.08 -6.41
CA ILE A 79 11.27 -21.35 -5.30
C ILE A 79 10.38 -20.21 -4.81
N LEU A 80 9.79 -19.44 -5.74
CA LEU A 80 8.91 -18.31 -5.40
C LEU A 80 7.64 -18.77 -4.70
N ALA A 81 7.05 -19.90 -5.11
CA ALA A 81 5.88 -20.47 -4.46
C ALA A 81 6.16 -20.76 -2.97
N VAL A 82 7.25 -21.46 -2.67
CA VAL A 82 7.65 -21.73 -1.27
C VAL A 82 7.98 -20.46 -0.52
N ARG A 83 8.77 -19.53 -1.10
CA ARG A 83 9.11 -18.26 -0.45
C ARG A 83 7.87 -17.42 -0.08
N ARG A 84 6.84 -17.41 -0.94
CA ARG A 84 5.58 -16.68 -0.67
C ARG A 84 4.82 -17.27 0.50
N LEU A 85 4.70 -18.61 0.56
CA LEU A 85 4.05 -19.31 1.66
C LEU A 85 4.80 -19.14 2.99
N GLU A 86 6.12 -19.29 2.97
CA GLU A 86 6.96 -19.06 4.16
C GLU A 86 6.86 -17.60 4.63
N LYS A 87 6.87 -16.63 3.71
CA LYS A 87 6.70 -15.22 4.07
C LYS A 87 5.31 -14.97 4.68
N ALA A 88 4.26 -15.55 4.12
CA ALA A 88 2.91 -15.43 4.68
C ALA A 88 2.87 -15.99 6.10
N ARG A 89 3.43 -17.17 6.34
CA ARG A 89 3.53 -17.80 7.65
C ARG A 89 4.35 -16.96 8.63
N ASP A 90 5.62 -16.66 8.29
CA ASP A 90 6.59 -16.14 9.25
C ASP A 90 6.41 -14.64 9.52
N SER A 91 6.02 -13.86 8.49
CA SER A 91 5.93 -12.40 8.60
C SER A 91 4.54 -11.90 8.97
N PHE A 92 3.48 -12.68 8.70
CA PHE A 92 2.12 -12.21 8.90
C PHE A 92 1.31 -13.09 9.87
N ILE A 93 1.32 -14.43 9.69
CA ILE A 93 0.44 -15.32 10.46
C ILE A 93 1.03 -15.58 11.85
N THR A 94 2.27 -16.05 11.93
CA THR A 94 2.93 -16.36 13.22
C THR A 94 2.92 -15.18 14.20
N PRO A 95 3.21 -13.92 13.80
CA PRO A 95 3.13 -12.79 14.73
C PRO A 95 1.74 -12.58 15.32
N LEU A 96 0.67 -12.80 14.55
CA LEU A 96 -0.69 -12.61 15.03
C LEU A 96 -1.18 -13.73 15.96
N ILE A 97 -0.68 -14.95 15.76
CA ILE A 97 -1.19 -16.13 16.47
C ILE A 97 -0.37 -16.42 17.72
N ASP A 98 0.95 -16.20 17.65
CA ASP A 98 1.89 -16.70 18.66
C ASP A 98 2.74 -15.56 19.26
N THR A 99 3.71 -15.04 18.50
CA THR A 99 4.80 -14.23 19.08
C THR A 99 4.36 -12.86 19.61
N GLN A 100 3.27 -12.29 19.11
CA GLN A 100 2.76 -10.96 19.49
C GLN A 100 1.29 -10.99 19.90
N ASN A 101 0.73 -12.18 20.09
CA ASN A 101 -0.62 -12.36 20.60
C ASN A 101 -0.60 -12.34 22.13
N ILE A 102 -1.40 -11.45 22.72
CA ILE A 102 -1.57 -11.33 24.17
C ILE A 102 -3.06 -11.55 24.47
N ASN A 103 -3.39 -12.69 25.03
CA ASN A 103 -4.77 -13.05 25.42
C ASN A 103 -5.79 -12.89 24.25
N GLY A 104 -5.46 -13.40 23.08
CA GLY A 104 -6.32 -13.34 21.89
C GLY A 104 -6.32 -11.99 21.17
N ARG A 105 -5.38 -11.09 21.50
CA ARG A 105 -5.28 -9.77 20.85
C ARG A 105 -3.85 -9.42 20.46
N VAL A 106 -3.71 -8.60 19.42
CA VAL A 106 -2.44 -7.98 19.04
C VAL A 106 -2.51 -6.47 19.25
N HIS A 107 -1.41 -5.89 19.71
CA HIS A 107 -1.32 -4.49 20.09
C HIS A 107 -0.20 -3.79 19.27
N PRO A 108 -0.43 -3.49 17.99
CA PRO A 108 0.60 -2.89 17.15
C PRO A 108 0.99 -1.50 17.65
N ILE A 109 2.27 -1.16 17.45
CA ILE A 109 2.78 0.17 17.79
C ILE A 109 2.70 1.05 16.55
N LEU A 110 1.98 2.17 16.66
CA LEU A 110 1.94 3.21 15.63
C LEU A 110 2.98 4.29 15.92
N ASN A 111 4.04 4.34 15.09
CA ASN A 111 5.11 5.29 15.22
C ASN A 111 4.76 6.57 14.44
N GLN A 112 4.64 7.71 15.13
CA GLN A 112 4.27 9.00 14.54
C GLN A 112 5.45 9.74 13.89
N SER A 113 6.65 9.51 14.38
CA SER A 113 7.88 10.15 13.92
C SER A 113 8.98 9.10 13.76
N LYS A 114 10.00 9.45 12.97
CA LYS A 114 11.18 8.61 12.84
C LYS A 114 11.99 8.64 14.13
N SER A 115 12.34 7.46 14.64
CA SER A 115 13.42 7.22 15.60
C SER A 115 14.58 6.53 14.88
N ASP A 116 15.65 6.20 15.59
CA ASP A 116 16.79 5.47 14.99
C ASP A 116 16.40 4.11 14.44
N ASP A 117 15.49 3.40 15.13
CA ASP A 117 15.06 2.04 14.77
C ASP A 117 13.74 1.99 13.98
N TYR A 118 12.81 2.92 14.21
CA TYR A 118 11.45 2.87 13.68
C TYR A 118 10.98 4.20 13.10
N GLY A 119 9.90 4.13 12.33
CA GLY A 119 9.21 5.30 11.80
C GLY A 119 9.64 5.68 10.39
N VAL A 120 9.02 6.72 9.88
CA VAL A 120 9.26 7.28 8.55
C VAL A 120 9.59 8.76 8.63
N ALA A 121 10.45 9.23 7.76
CA ALA A 121 10.83 10.66 7.69
C ALA A 121 9.70 11.55 7.11
N GLY A 122 8.46 11.13 7.21
CA GLY A 122 7.27 11.81 6.72
C GLY A 122 6.26 12.06 7.85
N VAL A 123 5.01 12.36 7.45
CA VAL A 123 3.88 12.53 8.37
C VAL A 123 3.10 11.24 8.56
N ARG A 124 3.22 10.28 7.64
CA ARG A 124 2.52 8.99 7.73
C ARG A 124 2.96 8.23 8.98
N PHE A 125 2.03 7.51 9.60
CA PHE A 125 2.39 6.52 10.60
C PHE A 125 3.19 5.39 9.96
N SER A 126 4.11 4.80 10.71
CA SER A 126 4.57 3.44 10.47
C SER A 126 4.07 2.54 11.59
N CYS A 127 4.03 1.25 11.33
CA CYS A 127 3.52 0.25 12.25
C CYS A 127 4.58 -0.80 12.53
N SER A 128 4.71 -1.21 13.79
CA SER A 128 5.61 -2.28 14.23
C SER A 128 4.93 -3.12 15.30
N GLU A 129 5.42 -4.32 15.48
CA GLU A 129 5.07 -5.25 16.59
C GLU A 129 3.57 -5.55 16.75
N PRO A 130 2.91 -6.14 15.73
CA PRO A 130 3.32 -6.49 14.38
C PRO A 130 3.13 -5.35 13.38
N ASN A 131 3.85 -5.41 12.24
CA ASN A 131 3.65 -4.43 11.16
C ASN A 131 2.41 -4.78 10.32
N LEU A 132 1.23 -4.39 10.80
CA LEU A 132 -0.04 -4.63 10.11
C LEU A 132 -0.19 -3.82 8.81
N GLN A 133 0.57 -2.73 8.65
CA GLN A 133 0.58 -1.96 7.39
C GLN A 133 1.28 -2.70 6.24
N ALA A 134 2.10 -3.70 6.55
CA ALA A 134 2.74 -4.55 5.55
C ALA A 134 1.83 -5.68 5.01
N PHE A 135 0.62 -5.84 5.55
CA PHE A 135 -0.29 -6.90 5.13
C PHE A 135 -0.69 -6.72 3.67
N PRO A 136 -0.56 -7.77 2.84
CA PRO A 136 -0.78 -7.67 1.42
C PRO A 136 -2.26 -7.34 1.13
N LYS A 137 -2.51 -6.18 0.48
CA LYS A 137 -3.85 -5.78 0.00
C LYS A 137 -4.05 -6.17 -1.47
N ARG A 138 -2.98 -6.09 -2.28
CA ARG A 138 -3.04 -6.38 -3.72
C ARG A 138 -3.00 -7.88 -4.05
N ASN A 139 -2.32 -8.68 -3.26
CA ASN A 139 -2.37 -10.13 -3.37
C ASN A 139 -3.58 -10.62 -2.56
N ILE A 140 -4.71 -10.75 -3.22
CA ILE A 140 -6.00 -11.09 -2.57
C ILE A 140 -5.91 -12.47 -1.90
N GLU A 141 -5.25 -13.46 -2.49
CA GLU A 141 -5.12 -14.81 -1.94
C GLU A 141 -4.46 -14.80 -0.55
N VAL A 142 -3.29 -14.14 -0.42
CA VAL A 142 -2.60 -14.04 0.86
C VAL A 142 -3.29 -13.03 1.77
N GLY A 143 -3.74 -11.90 1.21
CA GLY A 143 -4.37 -10.81 1.96
C GLY A 143 -5.65 -11.24 2.65
N ARG A 144 -6.52 -12.00 1.99
CA ARG A 144 -7.76 -12.51 2.58
C ARG A 144 -7.49 -13.46 3.76
N VAL A 145 -6.50 -14.36 3.59
CA VAL A 145 -6.12 -15.33 4.64
C VAL A 145 -5.64 -14.59 5.90
N VAL A 146 -4.73 -13.64 5.72
CA VAL A 146 -4.13 -12.91 6.84
C VAL A 146 -5.11 -11.95 7.50
N ARG A 147 -5.91 -11.21 6.72
CA ARG A 147 -6.89 -10.26 7.26
C ARG A 147 -8.08 -10.95 7.90
N LYS A 148 -8.44 -12.17 7.47
CA LYS A 148 -9.51 -12.97 8.10
C LYS A 148 -9.19 -13.35 9.55
N LEU A 149 -7.91 -13.34 9.95
CA LEU A 149 -7.51 -13.55 11.34
C LEU A 149 -8.03 -12.46 12.30
N VAL A 150 -8.26 -11.25 11.79
CA VAL A 150 -8.71 -10.12 12.62
C VAL A 150 -10.21 -10.04 12.57
N VAL A 151 -10.84 -10.21 13.74
CA VAL A 151 -12.30 -10.23 13.93
C VAL A 151 -12.73 -9.13 14.90
N PRO A 152 -13.99 -8.67 14.83
CA PRO A 152 -14.52 -7.72 15.80
C PRO A 152 -14.78 -8.38 17.15
N ASP A 153 -15.05 -7.56 18.15
CA ASP A 153 -15.63 -8.03 19.40
C ASP A 153 -17.08 -8.53 19.18
N GLU A 154 -17.57 -9.33 20.11
CA GLU A 154 -18.93 -9.86 20.03
C GLU A 154 -19.97 -8.74 19.94
N GLY A 155 -20.90 -8.86 19.01
CA GLY A 155 -21.92 -7.85 18.73
C GLY A 155 -21.48 -6.72 17.80
N PHE A 156 -20.21 -6.71 17.33
CA PHE A 156 -19.69 -5.69 16.42
C PHE A 156 -19.44 -6.24 15.00
N VAL A 157 -19.31 -5.32 14.05
CA VAL A 157 -18.78 -5.57 12.71
C VAL A 157 -17.51 -4.74 12.51
N ILE A 158 -16.56 -5.23 11.69
CA ILE A 158 -15.40 -4.44 11.28
C ILE A 158 -15.77 -3.60 10.06
N GLU A 159 -15.29 -2.36 10.03
CA GLU A 159 -15.35 -1.50 8.86
C GLU A 159 -13.97 -0.93 8.53
N GLU A 160 -13.63 -0.94 7.24
CA GLU A 160 -12.46 -0.25 6.68
C GLU A 160 -12.94 0.90 5.80
N ALA A 161 -12.59 2.14 6.16
CA ALA A 161 -12.84 3.34 5.37
C ALA A 161 -11.54 3.73 4.65
N ASP A 162 -11.53 3.64 3.33
CA ASP A 162 -10.37 3.90 2.45
C ASP A 162 -10.57 5.23 1.72
N ALA A 163 -9.62 6.16 1.84
CA ALA A 163 -9.70 7.45 1.19
C ALA A 163 -9.53 7.30 -0.33
N LYS A 164 -10.60 7.53 -1.07
CA LYS A 164 -10.68 7.28 -2.51
C LYS A 164 -9.74 8.18 -3.30
N GLN A 165 -8.74 7.56 -3.95
CA GLN A 165 -7.77 8.26 -4.79
C GLN A 165 -7.13 9.47 -4.08
N GLN A 166 -6.71 9.33 -2.81
CA GLN A 166 -6.18 10.44 -2.02
C GLN A 166 -5.04 11.18 -2.74
N GLU A 167 -4.01 10.46 -3.18
CA GLU A 167 -2.86 11.08 -3.84
C GLU A 167 -3.23 11.78 -5.17
N PRO A 168 -3.98 11.18 -6.11
CA PRO A 168 -4.46 11.86 -7.31
C PRO A 168 -5.25 13.15 -7.04
N ARG A 169 -6.11 13.16 -6.02
CA ARG A 169 -6.88 14.35 -5.62
C ARG A 169 -5.98 15.44 -5.04
N LEU A 170 -4.94 15.07 -4.31
CA LEU A 170 -3.92 16.01 -3.85
C LEU A 170 -3.11 16.57 -5.03
N PHE A 171 -2.76 15.75 -6.02
CA PHE A 171 -2.15 16.26 -7.27
C PHE A 171 -3.07 17.26 -7.98
N THR A 172 -4.37 16.99 -8.03
CA THR A 172 -5.36 17.90 -8.60
C THR A 172 -5.39 19.25 -7.85
N HIS A 173 -5.39 19.21 -6.52
CA HIS A 173 -5.34 20.43 -5.70
C HIS A 173 -4.10 21.27 -6.00
N TYR A 174 -2.91 20.66 -6.00
CA TYR A 174 -1.67 21.39 -6.19
C TYR A 174 -1.41 21.83 -7.63
N SER A 175 -1.90 21.09 -8.61
CA SER A 175 -1.77 21.46 -10.03
C SER A 175 -2.75 22.56 -10.43
N GLY A 176 -3.89 22.62 -9.77
CA GLY A 176 -4.96 23.54 -10.16
C GLY A 176 -5.57 23.24 -11.53
N ASP A 177 -5.43 22.01 -12.05
CA ASP A 177 -5.93 21.62 -13.35
C ASP A 177 -7.46 21.68 -13.40
N PRO A 178 -8.06 22.55 -14.25
CA PRO A 178 -9.50 22.78 -14.27
C PRO A 178 -10.31 21.52 -14.61
N ALA A 179 -9.84 20.71 -15.56
CA ALA A 179 -10.56 19.51 -15.99
C ALA A 179 -10.55 18.43 -14.88
N LEU A 180 -9.41 18.26 -14.18
CA LEU A 180 -9.33 17.38 -13.03
C LEU A 180 -10.20 17.87 -11.87
N ILE A 181 -10.19 19.19 -11.59
CA ILE A 181 -11.01 19.79 -10.51
C ILE A 181 -12.49 19.53 -10.78
N GLU A 182 -12.97 19.85 -11.98
CA GLU A 182 -14.36 19.64 -12.36
C GLU A 182 -14.74 18.17 -12.29
N GLY A 183 -13.94 17.29 -12.88
CA GLY A 183 -14.20 15.85 -12.90
C GLY A 183 -14.23 15.22 -11.52
N TYR A 184 -13.32 15.60 -10.60
CA TYR A 184 -13.33 15.09 -9.23
C TYR A 184 -14.48 15.66 -8.38
N ARG A 185 -14.93 16.91 -8.64
CA ARG A 185 -16.11 17.48 -7.97
C ARG A 185 -17.39 16.82 -8.39
N ASN A 186 -17.51 16.50 -9.68
CA ASN A 186 -18.71 15.89 -10.27
C ASN A 186 -18.69 14.34 -10.16
N GLY A 187 -17.61 13.75 -9.65
CA GLY A 187 -17.47 12.29 -9.56
C GLY A 187 -17.27 11.58 -10.92
N THR A 188 -16.95 12.32 -11.98
CA THR A 188 -16.78 11.77 -13.34
C THR A 188 -15.32 11.49 -13.71
N MET A 189 -14.35 11.83 -12.84
CA MET A 189 -12.92 11.64 -13.10
C MET A 189 -12.36 10.47 -12.30
N ASP A 190 -11.73 9.55 -13.01
CA ASP A 190 -10.72 8.64 -12.49
C ASP A 190 -9.45 8.78 -13.33
N ILE A 191 -8.40 9.33 -12.75
CA ILE A 191 -7.13 9.56 -13.46
C ILE A 191 -6.49 8.24 -13.93
N HIS A 192 -6.81 7.12 -13.28
CA HIS A 192 -6.29 5.80 -13.68
C HIS A 192 -7.04 5.26 -14.89
N ASP A 193 -8.36 5.45 -14.95
CA ASP A 193 -9.16 5.09 -16.12
C ASP A 193 -8.78 5.98 -17.31
N ARG A 194 -8.61 7.28 -17.05
CA ARG A 194 -8.14 8.20 -18.09
C ARG A 194 -6.74 7.84 -18.61
N ALA A 195 -5.83 7.41 -17.73
CA ALA A 195 -4.51 6.91 -18.14
C ALA A 195 -4.62 5.58 -18.92
N SER A 196 -5.55 4.70 -18.53
CA SER A 196 -5.82 3.45 -19.23
C SER A 196 -6.29 3.69 -20.67
N GLU A 197 -7.24 4.59 -20.87
CA GLU A 197 -7.72 5.00 -22.19
C GLU A 197 -6.60 5.65 -23.03
N LEU A 198 -5.92 6.62 -22.44
CA LEU A 198 -4.90 7.43 -23.12
C LEU A 198 -3.72 6.58 -23.62
N LEU A 199 -3.30 5.60 -22.80
CA LEU A 199 -2.11 4.79 -23.06
C LEU A 199 -2.46 3.41 -23.64
N ASN A 200 -3.76 3.12 -23.82
CA ASN A 200 -4.28 1.83 -24.28
C ASN A 200 -3.71 0.65 -23.46
N LEU A 201 -3.83 0.74 -22.14
CA LEU A 201 -3.32 -0.24 -21.18
C LEU A 201 -4.43 -0.75 -20.27
N ASP A 202 -4.25 -1.94 -19.69
CA ASP A 202 -5.10 -2.37 -18.58
C ASP A 202 -5.01 -1.40 -17.39
N ARG A 203 -6.10 -1.31 -16.62
CA ARG A 203 -6.25 -0.33 -15.55
C ARG A 203 -5.16 -0.44 -14.47
N ASP A 204 -4.73 -1.66 -14.11
CA ASP A 204 -3.72 -1.85 -13.06
C ASP A 204 -2.33 -1.40 -13.53
N THR A 205 -1.99 -1.65 -14.77
CA THR A 205 -0.76 -1.17 -15.40
C THR A 205 -0.80 0.34 -15.57
N ALA A 206 -1.90 0.90 -16.08
CA ALA A 206 -2.12 2.34 -16.21
C ALA A 206 -2.03 3.06 -14.86
N LYS A 207 -2.61 2.49 -13.80
CA LYS A 207 -2.50 3.01 -12.43
C LYS A 207 -1.05 3.12 -11.96
N ARG A 208 -0.26 2.06 -12.15
CA ARG A 208 1.17 2.07 -11.77
C ARG A 208 1.96 3.12 -12.54
N MET A 209 1.69 3.24 -13.85
CA MET A 209 2.35 4.23 -14.70
C MET A 209 1.94 5.66 -14.34
N ALA A 210 0.64 5.92 -14.21
CA ALA A 210 0.14 7.24 -13.83
C ALA A 210 0.76 7.69 -12.50
N MET A 211 0.70 6.85 -11.46
CA MET A 211 1.31 7.17 -10.17
C MET A 211 2.82 7.39 -10.26
N GLY A 212 3.51 6.61 -11.08
CA GLY A 212 4.94 6.83 -11.37
C GLY A 212 5.19 8.18 -12.02
N MET A 213 4.46 8.53 -13.07
CA MET A 213 4.59 9.81 -13.77
C MET A 213 4.19 11.00 -12.89
N LEU A 214 3.13 10.87 -12.09
CA LEU A 214 2.75 11.87 -11.10
C LEU A 214 3.88 12.15 -10.10
N THR A 215 4.63 11.12 -9.69
CA THR A 215 5.77 11.24 -8.77
C THR A 215 7.11 11.42 -9.46
N MET A 216 7.12 11.86 -10.70
CA MET A 216 8.31 12.19 -11.52
C MET A 216 9.16 10.98 -11.94
N MET A 217 8.53 9.83 -12.23
CA MET A 217 9.22 8.72 -12.88
C MET A 217 9.76 9.17 -14.23
N SER A 218 11.05 8.93 -14.49
CA SER A 218 11.68 9.30 -15.75
C SER A 218 11.31 8.36 -16.91
N PRO A 219 11.36 8.81 -18.17
CA PRO A 219 11.13 7.93 -19.32
C PRO A 219 12.03 6.68 -19.37
N PRO A 220 13.34 6.73 -19.03
CA PRO A 220 14.16 5.51 -18.95
C PRO A 220 13.67 4.52 -17.88
N THR A 221 13.24 5.03 -16.71
CA THR A 221 12.67 4.18 -15.64
C THR A 221 11.36 3.55 -16.11
N LEU A 222 10.50 4.33 -16.77
CA LEU A 222 9.25 3.84 -17.36
C LEU A 222 9.52 2.75 -18.40
N ALA A 223 10.47 2.96 -19.32
CA ALA A 223 10.90 1.98 -20.32
C ALA A 223 11.31 0.66 -19.66
N GLY A 224 12.12 0.71 -18.60
CA GLY A 224 12.56 -0.47 -17.86
C GLY A 224 11.40 -1.22 -17.14
N HIS A 225 10.45 -0.49 -16.57
CA HIS A 225 9.29 -1.08 -15.91
C HIS A 225 8.34 -1.77 -16.89
N MET A 226 8.15 -1.17 -18.07
CA MET A 226 7.21 -1.64 -19.08
C MET A 226 7.85 -2.57 -20.12
N GLN A 227 9.18 -2.70 -20.09
CA GLN A 227 9.95 -3.39 -21.13
C GLN A 227 9.67 -2.81 -22.53
N TRP A 228 9.49 -1.48 -22.59
CA TRP A 228 9.27 -0.74 -23.82
C TRP A 228 10.57 -0.15 -24.39
N PRO A 229 10.62 0.07 -25.71
CA PRO A 229 11.63 0.95 -26.30
C PRO A 229 11.58 2.33 -25.65
N LEU A 230 12.75 2.96 -25.46
CA LEU A 230 12.85 4.27 -24.80
C LEU A 230 11.99 5.35 -25.50
N GLU A 231 11.90 5.30 -26.82
CA GLU A 231 11.09 6.26 -27.59
C GLU A 231 9.59 6.11 -27.32
N GLN A 232 9.10 4.88 -27.15
CA GLN A 232 7.71 4.62 -26.74
C GLN A 232 7.44 5.17 -25.33
N ALA A 233 8.35 4.94 -24.40
CA ALA A 233 8.23 5.49 -23.05
C ALA A 233 8.28 7.03 -23.03
N ARG A 234 9.10 7.65 -23.86
CA ARG A 234 9.14 9.12 -24.03
C ARG A 234 7.83 9.65 -24.60
N ALA A 235 7.26 8.98 -25.59
CA ALA A 235 5.98 9.35 -26.19
C ALA A 235 4.85 9.27 -25.15
N ALA A 236 4.74 8.17 -24.43
CA ALA A 236 3.74 7.98 -23.38
C ALA A 236 3.87 9.02 -22.25
N HIS A 237 5.10 9.31 -21.81
CA HIS A 237 5.39 10.31 -20.78
C HIS A 237 4.97 11.72 -21.21
N ARG A 238 5.28 12.10 -22.46
CA ARG A 238 4.87 13.38 -23.04
C ARG A 238 3.35 13.47 -23.17
N MET A 239 2.71 12.45 -23.74
CA MET A 239 1.25 12.38 -23.89
C MET A 239 0.55 12.54 -22.53
N PHE A 240 1.03 11.91 -21.48
CA PHE A 240 0.44 12.02 -20.16
C PHE A 240 0.68 13.39 -19.51
N LEU A 241 1.93 13.86 -19.43
CA LEU A 241 2.28 15.05 -18.66
C LEU A 241 2.21 16.36 -19.46
N THR A 242 2.28 16.33 -20.79
CA THR A 242 2.27 17.53 -21.61
C THR A 242 0.93 17.74 -22.31
N ASP A 243 0.36 16.64 -22.84
CA ASP A 243 -0.85 16.76 -23.66
C ASP A 243 -2.13 16.61 -22.81
N ALA A 244 -2.16 15.61 -21.90
CA ALA A 244 -3.33 15.33 -21.09
C ALA A 244 -3.40 16.14 -19.77
N PHE A 245 -2.28 16.29 -19.06
CA PHE A 245 -2.24 16.91 -17.74
C PHE A 245 -1.11 17.95 -17.59
N PRO A 246 -1.08 19.02 -18.42
CA PRO A 246 0.02 19.99 -18.44
C PRO A 246 0.19 20.72 -17.10
N HIS A 247 -0.86 20.99 -16.37
CA HIS A 247 -0.80 21.66 -15.07
C HIS A 247 -0.08 20.81 -14.01
N ILE A 248 -0.16 19.48 -14.11
CA ILE A 248 0.62 18.59 -13.23
C ILE A 248 2.11 18.78 -13.47
N LYS A 249 2.53 18.89 -14.74
CA LYS A 249 3.93 19.14 -15.09
C LYS A 249 4.42 20.48 -14.54
N VAL A 250 3.60 21.52 -14.63
CA VAL A 250 3.91 22.84 -14.05
C VAL A 250 4.11 22.75 -12.55
N PHE A 251 3.19 22.08 -11.84
CA PHE A 251 3.33 21.84 -10.41
C PHE A 251 4.62 21.09 -10.04
N GLN A 252 4.95 20.04 -10.81
CA GLN A 252 6.19 19.27 -10.59
C GLN A 252 7.44 20.15 -10.72
N ASP A 253 7.51 20.95 -11.77
CA ASP A 253 8.65 21.84 -12.03
C ASP A 253 8.76 22.93 -10.95
N ASP A 254 7.64 23.48 -10.51
CA ASP A 254 7.58 24.46 -9.45
C ASP A 254 8.00 23.90 -8.08
N ALA A 255 7.54 22.70 -7.74
CA ALA A 255 7.94 22.03 -6.50
C ALA A 255 9.46 21.80 -6.45
N VAL A 256 10.03 21.32 -7.57
CA VAL A 256 11.50 21.13 -7.69
C VAL A 256 12.24 22.46 -7.61
N ARG A 257 11.77 23.49 -8.28
CA ARG A 257 12.36 24.84 -8.26
C ARG A 257 12.34 25.45 -6.87
N VAL A 258 11.20 25.37 -6.17
CA VAL A 258 11.06 25.85 -4.78
C VAL A 258 11.99 25.10 -3.85
N PHE A 259 12.06 23.77 -3.98
CA PHE A 259 12.95 22.95 -3.19
C PHE A 259 14.43 23.31 -3.41
N LYS A 260 14.88 23.41 -4.66
CA LYS A 260 16.28 23.80 -4.98
C LYS A 260 16.65 25.15 -4.38
N ARG A 261 15.71 26.09 -4.31
CA ARG A 261 15.94 27.43 -3.75
C ARG A 261 15.96 27.46 -2.24
N ARG A 262 15.12 26.66 -1.56
CA ARG A 262 14.87 26.75 -0.11
C ARG A 262 15.41 25.57 0.69
N GLY A 263 15.73 24.44 0.07
CA GLY A 263 16.09 23.17 0.72
C GLY A 263 14.91 22.41 1.32
N TYR A 264 13.70 22.92 1.18
CA TYR A 264 12.48 22.26 1.67
C TYR A 264 11.23 22.69 0.88
N VAL A 265 10.19 21.88 0.96
CA VAL A 265 8.82 22.23 0.58
C VAL A 265 7.93 22.27 1.81
N ARG A 266 6.76 22.91 1.72
CA ARG A 266 5.79 23.01 2.83
C ARG A 266 4.51 22.25 2.50
N THR A 267 3.93 21.62 3.50
CA THR A 267 2.58 21.06 3.48
C THR A 267 1.52 22.16 3.69
N LEU A 268 0.23 21.79 3.60
CA LEU A 268 -0.89 22.71 3.86
C LEU A 268 -0.88 23.23 5.29
N LEU A 269 -0.52 22.40 6.26
CA LEU A 269 -0.38 22.80 7.68
C LEU A 269 0.95 23.51 8.00
N GLY A 270 1.75 23.84 6.96
CA GLY A 270 2.99 24.60 7.11
C GLY A 270 4.22 23.78 7.51
N ARG A 271 4.11 22.46 7.68
CA ARG A 271 5.25 21.58 7.98
C ARG A 271 6.28 21.64 6.85
N ARG A 272 7.55 21.75 7.23
CA ARG A 272 8.68 21.71 6.28
C ARG A 272 9.07 20.25 6.01
N ALA A 273 9.10 19.86 4.74
CA ALA A 273 9.60 18.57 4.29
C ALA A 273 10.95 18.75 3.59
N TYR A 274 11.98 18.18 4.17
CA TYR A 274 13.36 18.26 3.69
C TYR A 274 13.69 17.06 2.81
N CYS A 275 14.74 17.18 2.01
CA CYS A 275 15.37 16.08 1.29
C CYS A 275 16.86 16.09 1.62
N ASP A 276 17.39 14.98 2.06
CA ASP A 276 18.76 14.90 2.59
C ASP A 276 19.83 15.15 1.52
N ASN A 277 19.50 14.96 0.23
CA ASN A 277 20.40 15.15 -0.89
C ASN A 277 19.74 16.01 -1.98
N PRO A 278 20.33 17.18 -2.34
CA PRO A 278 19.84 18.06 -3.39
C PRO A 278 19.71 17.40 -4.78
N GLN A 279 20.47 16.35 -5.05
CA GLN A 279 20.37 15.58 -6.30
C GLN A 279 19.00 14.91 -6.44
N PHE A 280 18.33 14.64 -5.33
CA PHE A 280 16.98 14.08 -5.30
C PHE A 280 15.87 15.13 -5.17
N ALA A 281 16.10 16.35 -5.68
CA ALA A 281 15.12 17.44 -5.64
C ALA A 281 13.74 17.05 -6.25
N TYR A 282 13.70 16.13 -7.21
CA TYR A 282 12.45 15.59 -7.76
C TYR A 282 11.56 14.92 -6.69
N ARG A 283 12.14 14.43 -5.59
CA ARG A 283 11.38 13.86 -4.45
C ARG A 283 10.53 14.90 -3.72
N ALA A 284 10.75 16.20 -3.96
CA ALA A 284 9.93 17.27 -3.40
C ALA A 284 8.44 17.08 -3.70
N VAL A 285 8.12 16.62 -4.91
CA VAL A 285 6.75 16.34 -5.37
C VAL A 285 6.09 15.28 -4.49
N SER A 286 6.68 14.08 -4.40
CA SER A 286 6.15 13.03 -3.55
C SER A 286 6.16 13.41 -2.07
N ARG A 287 7.14 14.22 -1.59
CA ARG A 287 7.16 14.71 -0.21
C ARG A 287 5.97 15.61 0.12
N ILE A 288 5.58 16.52 -0.78
CA ILE A 288 4.38 17.35 -0.58
C ILE A 288 3.16 16.43 -0.47
N ILE A 289 2.91 15.63 -1.50
CA ILE A 289 1.69 14.81 -1.63
C ILE A 289 1.55 13.82 -0.47
N GLN A 290 2.61 13.05 -0.16
CA GLN A 290 2.57 12.05 0.89
C GLN A 290 2.44 12.66 2.29
N ASN A 291 3.06 13.82 2.54
CA ASN A 291 2.94 14.46 3.84
C ASN A 291 1.55 15.08 4.03
N VAL A 292 0.99 15.72 3.02
CA VAL A 292 -0.38 16.26 3.09
C VAL A 292 -1.42 15.12 3.22
N GLY A 293 -1.23 14.00 2.49
CA GLY A 293 -2.06 12.81 2.69
C GLY A 293 -1.98 12.25 4.11
N GLY A 294 -0.79 12.27 4.72
CA GLY A 294 -0.61 11.87 6.11
C GLY A 294 -1.23 12.86 7.10
N GLU A 295 -1.14 14.18 6.86
CA GLU A 295 -1.82 15.21 7.65
C GLU A 295 -3.35 15.04 7.58
N HIS A 296 -3.90 14.88 6.37
CA HIS A 296 -5.32 14.61 6.17
C HIS A 296 -5.79 13.39 6.97
N LEU A 297 -5.09 12.24 6.82
CA LEU A 297 -5.47 11.02 7.52
C LEU A 297 -5.38 11.16 9.05
N LYS A 298 -4.40 11.89 9.59
CA LYS A 298 -4.28 12.13 11.04
C LYS A 298 -5.43 12.94 11.58
N ILE A 299 -5.93 13.92 10.84
CA ILE A 299 -7.11 14.69 11.24
C ILE A 299 -8.36 13.79 11.15
N CYS A 300 -8.50 12.98 10.10
CA CYS A 300 -9.58 12.00 10.00
C CYS A 300 -9.56 11.01 11.17
N LEU A 301 -8.39 10.51 11.56
CA LEU A 301 -8.22 9.65 12.73
C LEU A 301 -8.66 10.36 14.02
N LEU A 302 -8.27 11.64 14.20
CA LEU A 302 -8.70 12.43 15.36
C LEU A 302 -10.23 12.57 15.38
N ARG A 303 -10.88 12.81 14.25
CA ARG A 303 -12.35 12.86 14.12
C ARG A 303 -12.99 11.53 14.52
N ALA A 304 -12.42 10.40 14.05
CA ALA A 304 -12.89 9.08 14.43
C ALA A 304 -12.74 8.80 15.93
N CYS A 305 -11.64 9.20 16.55
CA CYS A 305 -11.44 9.07 17.99
C CYS A 305 -12.41 9.95 18.78
N GLN A 306 -12.67 11.20 18.35
CA GLN A 306 -13.67 12.08 18.96
C GLN A 306 -15.09 11.50 18.86
N TYR A 307 -15.39 10.82 17.75
CA TYR A 307 -16.66 10.12 17.58
C TYR A 307 -16.76 8.90 18.50
N GLU A 308 -15.66 8.11 18.66
CA GLU A 308 -15.57 7.03 19.66
C GLU A 308 -15.81 7.55 21.08
N ASP A 309 -15.22 8.69 21.45
CA ASP A 309 -15.43 9.30 22.77
C ASP A 309 -16.91 9.67 23.02
N ALA A 310 -17.63 10.07 21.98
CA ALA A 310 -19.06 10.39 22.04
C ALA A 310 -19.95 9.12 22.06
N TYR A 311 -19.52 8.04 21.43
CA TYR A 311 -20.27 6.78 21.28
C TYR A 311 -19.43 5.55 21.64
N PRO A 312 -18.90 5.44 22.87
CA PRO A 312 -17.87 4.45 23.23
C PRO A 312 -18.37 3.01 23.21
N ASN A 313 -19.70 2.79 23.31
CA ASN A 313 -20.32 1.48 23.23
C ASN A 313 -20.70 1.06 21.81
N ASP A 314 -20.69 1.99 20.86
CA ASP A 314 -21.19 1.75 19.51
C ASP A 314 -20.09 1.81 18.44
N LEU A 315 -19.02 2.53 18.69
CA LEU A 315 -17.87 2.61 17.76
C LEU A 315 -16.56 2.56 18.50
N GLN A 316 -15.58 1.88 17.90
CA GLN A 316 -14.26 1.70 18.49
C GLN A 316 -13.20 1.70 17.40
N VAL A 317 -12.33 2.70 17.40
CA VAL A 317 -11.23 2.83 16.45
C VAL A 317 -10.16 1.77 16.76
N LEU A 318 -9.75 1.01 15.74
CA LEU A 318 -8.82 -0.09 15.88
C LEU A 318 -7.42 0.24 15.34
N LEU A 319 -7.35 0.76 14.11
CA LEU A 319 -6.07 0.96 13.43
C LEU A 319 -6.19 2.00 12.31
N THR A 320 -5.05 2.55 11.89
CA THR A 320 -4.91 3.29 10.63
C THR A 320 -3.87 2.61 9.75
N ILE A 321 -4.19 2.45 8.45
CA ILE A 321 -3.34 1.74 7.49
C ILE A 321 -3.24 2.58 6.21
N HIS A 322 -2.05 3.15 5.97
CA HIS A 322 -1.77 4.01 4.81
C HIS A 322 -2.73 5.19 4.70
N ASP A 323 -3.80 5.05 3.92
CA ASP A 323 -4.87 6.01 3.65
C ASP A 323 -6.25 5.51 4.12
N SER A 324 -6.28 4.42 4.92
CA SER A 324 -7.50 3.83 5.49
C SER A 324 -7.56 3.98 7.00
N LEU A 325 -8.78 4.06 7.52
CA LEU A 325 -9.13 3.91 8.92
C LEU A 325 -9.86 2.57 9.13
N LEU A 326 -9.55 1.88 10.21
CA LEU A 326 -10.20 0.65 10.62
C LEU A 326 -10.85 0.85 11.98
N TRP A 327 -12.14 0.54 12.07
CA TRP A 327 -12.89 0.54 13.32
C TRP A 327 -13.83 -0.66 13.40
N GLN A 328 -14.34 -0.93 14.59
CA GLN A 328 -15.48 -1.81 14.78
C GLN A 328 -16.66 -1.01 15.28
N ARG A 329 -17.88 -1.38 14.87
CA ARG A 329 -19.10 -0.71 15.31
C ARG A 329 -20.23 -1.69 15.60
N ASN A 330 -21.15 -1.27 16.46
CA ASN A 330 -22.45 -1.89 16.60
C ASN A 330 -23.21 -1.84 15.25
N PRO A 331 -23.64 -2.96 14.66
CA PRO A 331 -24.27 -2.98 13.35
C PRO A 331 -25.56 -2.12 13.27
N ASN A 332 -26.21 -1.85 14.40
CA ASN A 332 -27.42 -1.01 14.47
C ASN A 332 -27.11 0.48 14.64
N HIS A 333 -25.85 0.87 14.87
CA HIS A 333 -25.46 2.26 15.02
C HIS A 333 -25.16 2.87 13.65
N ASP A 334 -25.77 4.02 13.33
CA ASP A 334 -25.48 4.77 12.11
C ASP A 334 -24.20 5.59 12.25
N VAL A 335 -23.29 5.46 11.29
CA VAL A 335 -22.00 6.17 11.26
C VAL A 335 -21.92 7.23 10.18
N MET A 336 -23.05 7.62 9.58
CA MET A 336 -23.05 8.62 8.51
C MET A 336 -22.51 9.97 8.96
N ASP A 337 -22.72 10.36 10.20
CA ASP A 337 -22.14 11.61 10.74
C ASP A 337 -20.62 11.52 10.90
N LEU A 338 -20.07 10.35 11.27
CA LEU A 338 -18.65 10.12 11.24
C LEU A 338 -18.10 10.21 9.80
N ILE A 339 -18.76 9.54 8.84
CA ILE A 339 -18.33 9.58 7.43
C ILE A 339 -18.30 11.03 6.93
N ARG A 340 -19.37 11.80 7.15
CA ARG A 340 -19.43 13.24 6.79
C ARG A 340 -18.32 14.04 7.47
N SER A 341 -18.03 13.75 8.73
CA SER A 341 -16.98 14.44 9.49
C SER A 341 -15.59 14.18 8.92
N VAL A 342 -15.26 12.93 8.56
CA VAL A 342 -13.93 12.59 7.98
C VAL A 342 -13.80 13.10 6.54
N GLU A 343 -14.87 13.08 5.74
CA GLU A 343 -14.89 13.66 4.39
C GLU A 343 -14.75 15.18 4.41
N GLY A 344 -15.33 15.85 5.42
CA GLY A 344 -15.24 17.30 5.63
C GLY A 344 -13.81 17.79 5.88
N VAL A 345 -12.91 16.94 6.35
CA VAL A 345 -11.49 17.30 6.61
C VAL A 345 -10.80 17.84 5.36
N ALA A 346 -11.13 17.31 4.18
CA ALA A 346 -10.58 17.84 2.93
C ALA A 346 -10.90 19.33 2.75
N GLN A 347 -12.12 19.74 3.03
CA GLN A 347 -12.56 21.14 2.95
C GLN A 347 -11.92 21.99 4.06
N GLU A 348 -11.83 21.46 5.28
CA GLU A 348 -11.16 22.16 6.42
C GLU A 348 -9.69 22.46 6.11
N LEU A 349 -8.99 21.57 5.40
CA LEU A 349 -7.62 21.77 4.92
C LEU A 349 -7.53 22.71 3.71
N GLY A 350 -8.64 23.23 3.19
CA GLY A 350 -8.69 24.08 2.00
C GLY A 350 -8.44 23.36 0.70
N LEU A 351 -8.63 22.03 0.65
CA LEU A 351 -8.55 21.28 -0.60
C LEU A 351 -9.67 21.70 -1.57
N ILE A 352 -9.30 21.89 -2.82
CA ILE A 352 -10.25 22.35 -3.87
C ILE A 352 -11.11 21.21 -4.44
N VAL A 353 -10.78 19.95 -4.10
CA VAL A 353 -11.53 18.75 -4.46
C VAL A 353 -11.82 17.92 -3.22
N PRO A 354 -12.99 17.24 -3.14
CA PRO A 354 -13.30 16.37 -2.00
C PRO A 354 -12.42 15.13 -1.97
N ILE A 355 -12.27 14.52 -0.80
CA ILE A 355 -11.67 13.19 -0.64
C ILE A 355 -12.74 12.30 0.03
N PRO A 356 -13.61 11.63 -0.74
CA PRO A 356 -14.59 10.72 -0.20
C PRO A 356 -13.94 9.43 0.30
N PHE A 357 -14.65 8.70 1.16
CA PHE A 357 -14.23 7.41 1.67
C PHE A 357 -15.09 6.29 1.12
N ASP A 358 -14.46 5.22 0.62
CA ASP A 358 -15.12 3.95 0.33
C ASP A 358 -15.11 3.11 1.62
N VAL A 359 -16.30 2.79 2.13
CA VAL A 359 -16.45 2.04 3.40
C VAL A 359 -16.92 0.63 3.10
N GLY A 360 -16.10 -0.34 3.50
CA GLY A 360 -16.47 -1.75 3.48
C GLY A 360 -16.74 -2.26 4.90
N SER A 361 -17.71 -3.17 5.05
CA SER A 361 -18.14 -3.74 6.33
C SER A 361 -18.11 -5.27 6.27
N GLY A 362 -17.79 -5.94 7.39
CA GLY A 362 -17.77 -7.39 7.44
C GLY A 362 -17.62 -7.98 8.84
N SER A 363 -17.78 -9.32 8.91
CA SER A 363 -17.57 -10.12 10.12
C SER A 363 -16.08 -10.31 10.45
N ASP A 364 -15.21 -9.93 9.56
CA ASP A 364 -13.75 -9.94 9.71
C ASP A 364 -13.13 -8.85 8.83
N TRP A 365 -11.86 -8.56 9.06
CA TRP A 365 -11.17 -7.51 8.29
C TRP A 365 -11.03 -7.85 6.79
N ALA A 366 -10.95 -9.12 6.39
CA ALA A 366 -10.90 -9.48 4.97
C ALA A 366 -12.20 -9.10 4.27
N ARG A 367 -13.37 -9.38 4.87
CA ARG A 367 -14.67 -8.99 4.34
C ARG A 367 -14.83 -7.47 4.26
N ALA A 368 -14.38 -6.74 5.27
CA ALA A 368 -14.37 -5.29 5.25
C ALA A 368 -13.49 -4.72 4.13
N SER A 369 -12.32 -5.34 3.87
CA SER A 369 -11.37 -4.86 2.84
C SER A 369 -11.74 -5.22 1.42
N TYR A 370 -12.34 -6.40 1.19
CA TYR A 370 -12.53 -6.95 -0.16
C TYR A 370 -14.00 -7.06 -0.56
N GLY A 371 -14.93 -7.06 0.42
CA GLY A 371 -16.36 -7.14 0.19
C GLY A 371 -16.76 -8.34 -0.68
N PHE A 372 -17.67 -8.12 -1.64
CA PHE A 372 -18.17 -9.13 -2.58
C PHE A 372 -17.09 -9.78 -3.49
N LYS A 373 -15.87 -9.28 -3.53
CA LYS A 373 -14.75 -9.93 -4.22
C LYS A 373 -14.37 -11.25 -3.57
N LEU A 374 -14.73 -11.46 -2.30
CA LEU A 374 -14.50 -12.72 -1.59
C LEU A 374 -15.46 -13.83 -2.05
N ASP A 375 -16.70 -13.48 -2.43
CA ASP A 375 -17.72 -14.45 -2.82
C ASP A 375 -17.34 -15.29 -4.04
N ARG A 376 -16.33 -14.84 -4.81
CA ARG A 376 -15.76 -15.57 -5.95
C ARG A 376 -14.72 -16.63 -5.57
N TYR A 377 -14.33 -16.71 -4.31
CA TYR A 377 -13.24 -17.56 -3.81
C TYR A 377 -13.69 -18.46 -2.64
N GLU A 378 -14.98 -18.50 -2.33
CA GLU A 378 -15.54 -19.34 -1.26
C GLU A 378 -15.99 -20.72 -1.76
N ASP A 379 -15.70 -21.13 -3.03
CA ASP A 379 -15.94 -22.46 -3.61
C ASP A 379 -14.76 -23.41 -3.42
#